data_519326bec18a2fe372ee17df796de761
#
_entry.id   519326bec18a2fe372ee17df796de761
#
_cell.length_a   1.000
_cell.length_b   1.000
_cell.length_c   1.000
_cell.angle_alpha   90.00
_cell.angle_beta   90.00
_cell.angle_gamma   90.00
#
_symmetry.space_group_name_H-M   'P 1'
#
loop_
_entity.id
_entity.type
_entity.pdbx_description
1 polymer ?
#
loop_
_entity_poly.entity_id
_entity_poly.type
_entity_poly.pdbx_seq_one_letter_code
_entity_poly.pdbx_strand_id
1 'polypeptide(L)'
;KSVAVIGGGTMGTGIAGLCAQTDHKVLLLDVSEEAIQKAKDRIINGRPPAVDDPKKAGNITFGTIDNDLALVANYDWICEAVVEDLPTKRALFEKLEPLRRKGSVISTNTSGIPLRDITEGMPDSLKKDIAVTHFFNPVKAMRLLELIPGEQTSPDVMNALSAFIGTQLGKGVVHAKDTVNFIGNRIGCFWMMTGLHYAQEAVDDGIPMEQIDALMSSPMGLPPTGLYGLIDLIGLDVMDLVGKNLAINLPAGDKGLDFIALPGPIHKMLERGQIGRKAGAGFYRMQKLDDGSRKTEIFDLLDGDWRASEKFQLDDAHA
;
A
#
# COMPACT_ATOMS: atom_id res chain seq x y z
N LYS A 1 21.79 -11.20 -8.01
CA LYS A 1 20.89 -10.42 -8.85
C LYS A 1 21.05 -8.93 -8.57
N SER A 2 20.67 -8.08 -9.52
CA SER A 2 20.70 -6.63 -9.38
C SER A 2 19.31 -6.05 -9.67
N VAL A 3 18.90 -5.05 -8.89
CA VAL A 3 17.53 -4.50 -8.91
C VAL A 3 17.60 -2.98 -9.08
N ALA A 4 16.90 -2.45 -10.06
CA ALA A 4 16.66 -1.01 -10.19
C ALA A 4 15.23 -0.72 -9.69
N VAL A 5 15.10 0.21 -8.76
CA VAL A 5 13.80 0.69 -8.24
C VAL A 5 13.62 2.12 -8.71
N ILE A 6 12.50 2.43 -9.34
CA ILE A 6 12.19 3.77 -9.86
C ILE A 6 11.02 4.33 -9.10
N GLY A 7 11.28 5.41 -8.37
CA GLY A 7 10.42 6.03 -7.37
C GLY A 7 10.91 5.79 -5.95
N GLY A 8 11.34 6.85 -5.25
CA GLY A 8 11.87 6.84 -3.89
C GLY A 8 10.81 7.17 -2.83
N GLY A 9 9.53 6.94 -3.14
CA GLY A 9 8.42 7.06 -2.19
C GLY A 9 8.46 5.97 -1.11
N THR A 10 7.37 5.86 -0.33
CA THR A 10 7.26 4.87 0.76
C THR A 10 7.46 3.44 0.27
N MET A 11 6.83 3.07 -0.85
CA MET A 11 6.95 1.73 -1.40
C MET A 11 8.33 1.47 -2.00
N GLY A 12 8.83 2.38 -2.85
CA GLY A 12 10.11 2.19 -3.50
C GLY A 12 11.29 2.15 -2.54
N THR A 13 11.31 2.98 -1.50
CA THR A 13 12.33 2.90 -0.44
C THR A 13 12.26 1.59 0.34
N GLY A 14 11.03 1.09 0.59
CA GLY A 14 10.83 -0.21 1.22
C GLY A 14 11.34 -1.37 0.36
N ILE A 15 11.04 -1.36 -0.95
CA ILE A 15 11.51 -2.39 -1.92
C ILE A 15 13.03 -2.33 -2.05
N ALA A 16 13.59 -1.13 -2.23
CA ALA A 16 15.04 -0.95 -2.32
C ALA A 16 15.76 -1.41 -1.06
N GLY A 17 15.24 -1.03 0.13
CA GLY A 17 15.77 -1.47 1.42
C GLY A 17 15.72 -2.98 1.60
N LEU A 18 14.59 -3.62 1.26
CA LEU A 18 14.47 -5.08 1.34
C LEU A 18 15.47 -5.79 0.43
N CYS A 19 15.65 -5.34 -0.81
CA CYS A 19 16.64 -5.89 -1.71
C CYS A 19 18.09 -5.67 -1.21
N ALA A 20 18.39 -4.48 -0.69
CA ALA A 20 19.70 -4.16 -0.12
C ALA A 20 20.02 -4.98 1.12
N GLN A 21 19.01 -5.18 2.00
CA GLN A 21 19.11 -6.00 3.21
C GLN A 21 19.49 -7.45 2.90
N THR A 22 19.04 -7.98 1.76
CA THR A 22 19.32 -9.33 1.28
C THR A 22 20.55 -9.41 0.35
N ASP A 23 21.45 -8.45 0.46
CA ASP A 23 22.75 -8.38 -0.24
C ASP A 23 22.66 -8.25 -1.77
N HIS A 24 21.59 -7.67 -2.27
CA HIS A 24 21.48 -7.37 -3.69
C HIS A 24 21.99 -5.95 -4.00
N LYS A 25 22.62 -5.81 -5.17
CA LYS A 25 22.99 -4.50 -5.71
C LYS A 25 21.71 -3.77 -6.15
N VAL A 26 21.47 -2.57 -5.63
CA VAL A 26 20.28 -1.80 -5.89
C VAL A 26 20.63 -0.45 -6.52
N LEU A 27 19.84 -0.02 -7.50
CA LEU A 27 19.76 1.36 -7.98
C LEU A 27 18.41 1.92 -7.54
N LEU A 28 18.40 3.08 -6.88
CA LEU A 28 17.16 3.79 -6.57
C LEU A 28 17.18 5.14 -7.28
N LEU A 29 16.20 5.34 -8.17
CA LEU A 29 16.02 6.59 -8.92
C LEU A 29 14.74 7.30 -8.49
N ASP A 30 14.79 8.64 -8.45
CA ASP A 30 13.60 9.48 -8.27
C ASP A 30 13.72 10.74 -9.15
N VAL A 31 12.69 11.57 -9.15
CA VAL A 31 12.55 12.74 -10.02
C VAL A 31 13.55 13.88 -9.70
N SER A 32 14.08 13.96 -8.48
CA SER A 32 14.96 15.06 -8.06
C SER A 32 15.93 14.64 -6.96
N GLU A 33 17.02 15.41 -6.81
CA GLU A 33 17.97 15.22 -5.71
C GLU A 33 17.30 15.38 -4.32
N GLU A 34 16.31 16.27 -4.20
CA GLU A 34 15.56 16.44 -2.95
C GLU A 34 14.77 15.17 -2.61
N ALA A 35 14.11 14.57 -3.60
CA ALA A 35 13.39 13.31 -3.43
C ALA A 35 14.36 12.18 -3.04
N ILE A 36 15.53 12.12 -3.67
CA ILE A 36 16.60 11.17 -3.32
C ILE A 36 17.09 11.37 -1.88
N GLN A 37 17.28 12.60 -1.44
CA GLN A 37 17.70 12.85 -0.06
C GLN A 37 16.64 12.39 0.96
N LYS A 38 15.35 12.63 0.67
CA LYS A 38 14.23 12.10 1.48
C LYS A 38 14.19 10.58 1.48
N ALA A 39 14.50 9.96 0.33
CA ALA A 39 14.56 8.50 0.22
C ALA A 39 15.70 7.91 1.07
N LYS A 40 16.90 8.50 1.03
CA LYS A 40 18.05 8.12 1.87
C LYS A 40 17.71 8.17 3.36
N ASP A 41 17.11 9.29 3.79
CA ASP A 41 16.71 9.45 5.19
C ASP A 41 15.67 8.40 5.59
N ARG A 42 14.66 8.15 4.76
CA ARG A 42 13.62 7.14 5.02
C ARG A 42 14.19 5.73 5.13
N ILE A 43 15.18 5.38 4.32
CA ILE A 43 15.80 4.05 4.34
C ILE A 43 16.49 3.78 5.67
N ILE A 44 17.19 4.77 6.24
CA ILE A 44 18.02 4.62 7.43
C ILE A 44 17.26 5.02 8.70
N ASN A 45 16.57 6.15 8.68
CA ASN A 45 15.96 6.80 9.85
C ASN A 45 14.42 6.69 9.86
N GLY A 46 13.82 6.03 8.87
CA GLY A 46 12.37 5.80 8.80
C GLY A 46 11.85 5.04 10.04
N ARG A 47 10.54 5.10 10.28
CA ARG A 47 9.90 4.39 11.39
C ARG A 47 8.79 3.47 10.89
N PRO A 48 9.08 2.16 10.69
CA PRO A 48 10.39 1.49 10.85
C PRO A 48 11.36 1.82 9.70
N PRO A 49 12.69 1.67 9.91
CA PRO A 49 13.68 1.83 8.85
C PRO A 49 13.55 0.71 7.80
N ALA A 50 13.90 1.01 6.55
CA ALA A 50 13.80 0.03 5.48
C ALA A 50 14.89 -1.06 5.55
N VAL A 51 16.03 -0.77 6.16
CA VAL A 51 17.13 -1.71 6.45
C VAL A 51 17.29 -1.89 7.96
N ASP A 52 17.61 -3.12 8.42
CA ASP A 52 17.90 -3.40 9.83
C ASP A 52 19.33 -3.02 10.19
N ASP A 53 20.27 -3.28 9.28
CA ASP A 53 21.66 -2.86 9.41
C ASP A 53 21.91 -1.65 8.49
N PRO A 54 22.24 -0.47 9.04
CA PRO A 54 22.54 0.72 8.22
C PRO A 54 23.66 0.50 7.19
N LYS A 55 24.58 -0.44 7.43
CA LYS A 55 25.64 -0.80 6.47
C LYS A 55 25.06 -1.36 5.16
N LYS A 56 23.91 -2.02 5.20
CA LYS A 56 23.24 -2.56 4.03
C LYS A 56 22.75 -1.47 3.08
N ALA A 57 22.54 -0.24 3.56
CA ALA A 57 22.26 0.91 2.70
C ALA A 57 23.41 1.19 1.71
N GLY A 58 24.64 0.75 2.00
CA GLY A 58 25.78 0.82 1.08
C GLY A 58 25.61 -0.01 -0.20
N ASN A 59 24.66 -0.93 -0.24
CA ASN A 59 24.30 -1.69 -1.44
C ASN A 59 23.42 -0.88 -2.41
N ILE A 60 22.99 0.33 -2.03
CA ILE A 60 22.09 1.17 -2.83
C ILE A 60 22.88 2.30 -3.47
N THR A 61 22.87 2.34 -4.79
CA THR A 61 23.28 3.50 -5.59
C THR A 61 22.05 4.40 -5.81
N PHE A 62 22.21 5.69 -5.65
CA PHE A 62 21.14 6.68 -5.81
C PHE A 62 21.40 7.55 -7.03
N GLY A 63 20.33 7.97 -7.70
CA GLY A 63 20.42 8.87 -8.84
C GLY A 63 19.06 9.46 -9.20
N THR A 64 19.07 10.34 -10.20
CA THR A 64 17.83 10.95 -10.69
C THR A 64 17.39 10.33 -12.02
N ILE A 65 16.08 10.33 -12.26
CA ILE A 65 15.51 9.79 -13.51
C ILE A 65 16.09 10.55 -14.73
N ASP A 66 16.23 11.85 -14.63
CA ASP A 66 16.70 12.68 -15.75
C ASP A 66 18.16 12.42 -16.12
N ASN A 67 19.04 12.15 -15.15
CA ASN A 67 20.47 11.99 -15.38
C ASN A 67 20.90 10.50 -15.47
N ASP A 68 20.25 9.62 -14.73
CA ASP A 68 20.79 8.29 -14.44
C ASP A 68 19.91 7.15 -14.95
N LEU A 69 18.79 7.42 -15.65
CA LEU A 69 17.86 6.40 -16.10
C LEU A 69 18.55 5.34 -16.98
N ALA A 70 19.54 5.72 -17.78
CA ALA A 70 20.29 4.80 -18.62
C ALA A 70 21.06 3.70 -17.84
N LEU A 71 21.31 3.90 -16.53
CA LEU A 71 21.95 2.91 -15.68
C LEU A 71 21.12 1.64 -15.51
N VAL A 72 19.80 1.67 -15.78
CA VAL A 72 18.93 0.49 -15.71
C VAL A 72 19.38 -0.65 -16.64
N ALA A 73 20.15 -0.34 -17.69
CA ALA A 73 20.76 -1.32 -18.58
C ALA A 73 21.64 -2.35 -17.84
N ASN A 74 22.12 -2.03 -16.65
CA ASN A 74 23.00 -2.89 -15.85
C ASN A 74 22.25 -3.76 -14.83
N TYR A 75 20.90 -3.75 -14.85
CA TYR A 75 20.09 -4.39 -13.82
C TYR A 75 19.24 -5.53 -14.41
N ASP A 76 19.08 -6.58 -13.59
CA ASP A 76 18.32 -7.78 -13.99
C ASP A 76 16.82 -7.57 -13.86
N TRP A 77 16.40 -6.84 -12.84
CA TRP A 77 15.00 -6.52 -12.54
C TRP A 77 14.84 -5.01 -12.36
N ILE A 78 13.85 -4.41 -13.01
CA ILE A 78 13.49 -3.01 -12.93
C ILE A 78 12.08 -2.93 -12.34
N CYS A 79 11.96 -2.41 -11.12
CA CYS A 79 10.70 -2.27 -10.39
C CYS A 79 10.26 -0.81 -10.37
N GLU A 80 9.12 -0.50 -10.99
CA GLU A 80 8.50 0.82 -10.95
C GLU A 80 7.64 0.97 -9.69
N ALA A 81 7.83 2.05 -8.96
CA ALA A 81 7.09 2.43 -7.75
C ALA A 81 6.87 3.96 -7.67
N VAL A 82 6.60 4.60 -8.82
CA VAL A 82 6.26 6.03 -8.91
C VAL A 82 4.81 6.28 -8.49
N VAL A 83 4.36 7.53 -8.59
CA VAL A 83 2.97 7.91 -8.27
C VAL A 83 1.95 7.07 -9.05
N GLU A 84 0.78 6.83 -8.42
CA GLU A 84 -0.28 6.01 -9.00
C GLU A 84 -1.09 6.84 -10.01
N ASP A 85 -0.46 7.12 -11.16
CA ASP A 85 -0.99 7.93 -12.26
C ASP A 85 -0.66 7.27 -13.61
N LEU A 86 -1.69 6.93 -14.38
CA LEU A 86 -1.53 6.16 -15.62
C LEU A 86 -0.64 6.87 -16.65
N PRO A 87 -0.84 8.17 -16.97
CA PRO A 87 0.06 8.89 -17.88
C PRO A 87 1.52 8.87 -17.44
N THR A 88 1.79 9.07 -16.16
CA THR A 88 3.15 9.06 -15.59
C THR A 88 3.82 7.70 -15.77
N LYS A 89 3.09 6.61 -15.47
CA LYS A 89 3.62 5.24 -15.64
C LYS A 89 3.89 4.92 -17.09
N ARG A 90 2.99 5.25 -18.00
CA ARG A 90 3.18 5.04 -19.45
C ARG A 90 4.41 5.78 -19.96
N ALA A 91 4.54 7.08 -19.67
CA ALA A 91 5.68 7.89 -20.08
C ALA A 91 7.01 7.33 -19.54
N LEU A 92 7.02 6.78 -18.34
CA LEU A 92 8.20 6.14 -17.77
C LEU A 92 8.55 4.86 -18.53
N PHE A 93 7.59 3.96 -18.80
CA PHE A 93 7.85 2.72 -19.52
C PHE A 93 8.27 2.94 -20.97
N GLU A 94 7.74 3.97 -21.64
CA GLU A 94 8.22 4.40 -22.97
C GLU A 94 9.69 4.81 -22.95
N LYS A 95 10.14 5.51 -21.90
CA LYS A 95 11.56 5.87 -21.72
C LYS A 95 12.43 4.67 -21.33
N LEU A 96 11.90 3.73 -20.55
CA LEU A 96 12.64 2.57 -20.06
C LEU A 96 12.91 1.53 -21.13
N GLU A 97 11.93 1.27 -22.01
CA GLU A 97 12.03 0.19 -22.99
C GLU A 97 13.29 0.25 -23.87
N PRO A 98 13.66 1.39 -24.48
CA PRO A 98 14.87 1.47 -25.28
C PRO A 98 16.18 1.43 -24.48
N LEU A 99 16.12 1.69 -23.16
CA LEU A 99 17.30 1.78 -22.31
C LEU A 99 17.61 0.45 -21.59
N ARG A 100 16.59 -0.35 -21.34
CA ARG A 100 16.77 -1.59 -20.58
C ARG A 100 17.57 -2.65 -21.35
N ARG A 101 18.25 -3.50 -20.61
CA ARG A 101 18.94 -4.65 -21.19
C ARG A 101 17.91 -5.67 -21.70
N LYS A 102 18.15 -6.21 -22.90
CA LYS A 102 17.34 -7.32 -23.42
C LYS A 102 17.34 -8.50 -22.42
N GLY A 103 16.15 -9.00 -22.09
CA GLY A 103 15.96 -10.08 -21.11
C GLY A 103 16.01 -9.63 -19.65
N SER A 104 16.05 -8.31 -19.36
CA SER A 104 15.74 -7.82 -18.04
C SER A 104 14.22 -7.90 -17.80
N VAL A 105 13.86 -8.19 -16.55
CA VAL A 105 12.46 -8.24 -16.14
C VAL A 105 12.01 -6.85 -15.69
N ILE A 106 10.81 -6.46 -16.06
CA ILE A 106 10.18 -5.23 -15.57
C ILE A 106 9.02 -5.59 -14.66
N SER A 107 8.78 -4.76 -13.65
CA SER A 107 7.53 -4.81 -12.91
C SER A 107 7.04 -3.43 -12.49
N THR A 108 5.75 -3.32 -12.24
CA THR A 108 5.11 -2.17 -11.61
C THR A 108 4.56 -2.57 -10.25
N ASN A 109 4.66 -1.67 -9.27
CA ASN A 109 4.07 -1.85 -7.94
C ASN A 109 2.68 -1.18 -7.86
N THR A 110 1.99 -1.02 -8.98
CA THR A 110 0.63 -0.46 -9.01
C THR A 110 -0.31 -1.25 -8.08
N SER A 111 -1.24 -0.56 -7.46
CA SER A 111 -2.25 -1.16 -6.58
C SER A 111 -3.65 -1.20 -7.20
N GLY A 112 -3.91 -0.34 -8.18
CA GLY A 112 -5.25 -0.16 -8.72
C GLY A 112 -5.33 0.05 -10.23
N ILE A 113 -4.21 0.36 -10.91
CA ILE A 113 -4.20 0.56 -12.36
C ILE A 113 -3.96 -0.79 -13.03
N PRO A 114 -4.90 -1.29 -13.86
CA PRO A 114 -4.72 -2.55 -14.58
C PRO A 114 -3.46 -2.55 -15.45
N LEU A 115 -2.73 -3.65 -15.45
CA LEU A 115 -1.49 -3.77 -16.23
C LEU A 115 -1.74 -3.62 -17.73
N ARG A 116 -2.91 -4.10 -18.22
CA ARG A 116 -3.34 -3.90 -19.61
C ARG A 116 -3.38 -2.43 -19.99
N ASP A 117 -3.88 -1.55 -19.10
CA ASP A 117 -4.01 -0.12 -19.36
C ASP A 117 -2.62 0.56 -19.36
N ILE A 118 -1.72 0.13 -18.47
CA ILE A 118 -0.33 0.61 -18.44
C ILE A 118 0.40 0.24 -19.73
N THR A 119 0.19 -0.98 -20.24
CA THR A 119 0.94 -1.52 -21.39
C THR A 119 0.27 -1.31 -22.73
N GLU A 120 -0.91 -0.68 -22.78
CA GLU A 120 -1.59 -0.35 -24.01
C GLU A 120 -0.69 0.49 -24.94
N GLY A 121 -0.56 0.09 -26.20
CA GLY A 121 0.32 0.76 -27.18
C GLY A 121 1.82 0.47 -27.02
N MET A 122 2.25 -0.20 -25.94
CA MET A 122 3.66 -0.57 -25.75
C MET A 122 4.10 -1.69 -26.68
N PRO A 123 5.41 -1.80 -26.96
CA PRO A 123 5.96 -2.89 -27.78
C PRO A 123 5.74 -4.26 -27.12
N ASP A 124 5.64 -5.29 -27.97
CA ASP A 124 5.49 -6.69 -27.51
C ASP A 124 6.67 -7.16 -26.66
N SER A 125 7.87 -6.61 -26.88
CA SER A 125 9.04 -6.87 -26.04
C SER A 125 8.82 -6.47 -24.59
N LEU A 126 8.21 -5.29 -24.35
CA LEU A 126 7.85 -4.85 -23.00
C LEU A 126 6.74 -5.73 -22.43
N LYS A 127 5.67 -5.96 -23.20
CA LYS A 127 4.50 -6.73 -22.74
C LYS A 127 4.83 -8.15 -22.30
N LYS A 128 5.85 -8.76 -22.93
CA LYS A 128 6.35 -10.09 -22.58
C LYS A 128 7.19 -10.12 -21.30
N ASP A 129 7.88 -9.02 -21.01
CA ASP A 129 8.87 -8.94 -19.93
C ASP A 129 8.33 -8.23 -18.67
N ILE A 130 7.06 -7.79 -18.65
CA ILE A 130 6.48 -7.02 -17.54
C ILE A 130 5.43 -7.85 -16.78
N ALA A 131 5.41 -7.63 -15.43
CA ALA A 131 4.36 -8.12 -14.53
C ALA A 131 4.06 -7.07 -13.45
N VAL A 132 2.99 -7.24 -12.69
CA VAL A 132 2.81 -6.50 -11.44
C VAL A 132 3.47 -7.27 -10.30
N THR A 133 4.25 -6.57 -9.49
CA THR A 133 4.76 -7.04 -8.19
C THR A 133 4.17 -6.15 -7.10
N HIS A 134 3.00 -6.51 -6.62
CA HIS A 134 2.25 -5.71 -5.65
C HIS A 134 2.72 -6.04 -4.23
N PHE A 135 3.60 -5.19 -3.69
CA PHE A 135 4.04 -5.24 -2.30
C PHE A 135 3.04 -4.52 -1.40
N PHE A 136 2.98 -4.96 -0.14
CA PHE A 136 2.16 -4.33 0.89
C PHE A 136 3.03 -3.53 1.87
N ASN A 137 2.50 -2.40 2.34
CA ASN A 137 3.17 -1.53 3.30
C ASN A 137 2.92 -1.99 4.75
N PRO A 138 3.93 -2.07 5.62
CA PRO A 138 5.38 -1.84 5.38
C PRO A 138 6.03 -3.00 4.62
N VAL A 139 6.76 -2.69 3.54
CA VAL A 139 7.33 -3.71 2.63
C VAL A 139 8.15 -4.77 3.36
N LYS A 140 8.95 -4.37 4.35
CA LYS A 140 9.79 -5.30 5.11
C LYS A 140 8.97 -6.27 5.97
N ALA A 141 7.92 -5.78 6.64
CA ALA A 141 7.14 -6.55 7.59
C ALA A 141 6.08 -7.44 6.93
N MET A 142 5.45 -6.96 5.87
CA MET A 142 4.37 -7.66 5.19
C MET A 142 4.92 -8.83 4.37
N ARG A 143 4.48 -10.04 4.70
CA ARG A 143 4.93 -11.25 3.99
C ARG A 143 4.29 -11.43 2.62
N LEU A 144 3.05 -10.96 2.47
CA LEU A 144 2.30 -11.10 1.21
C LEU A 144 2.92 -10.28 0.10
N LEU A 145 3.04 -10.88 -1.07
CA LEU A 145 3.27 -10.24 -2.34
C LEU A 145 2.32 -10.85 -3.37
N GLU A 146 1.60 -10.03 -4.09
CA GLU A 146 0.82 -10.48 -5.24
C GLU A 146 1.64 -10.31 -6.50
N LEU A 147 1.68 -11.37 -7.30
CA LEU A 147 2.37 -11.42 -8.59
C LEU A 147 1.33 -11.62 -9.69
N ILE A 148 1.18 -10.62 -10.55
CA ILE A 148 0.10 -10.56 -11.55
C ILE A 148 0.70 -10.48 -12.95
N PRO A 149 0.40 -11.44 -13.84
CA PRO A 149 0.77 -11.35 -15.25
C PRO A 149 -0.16 -10.41 -16.01
N GLY A 150 0.36 -9.74 -17.01
CA GLY A 150 -0.45 -9.22 -18.09
C GLY A 150 -0.80 -10.32 -19.10
N GLU A 151 -1.59 -10.00 -20.09
CA GLU A 151 -2.06 -10.96 -21.11
C GLU A 151 -0.92 -11.62 -21.88
N GLN A 152 0.17 -10.90 -22.13
CA GLN A 152 1.31 -11.38 -22.90
C GLN A 152 2.56 -11.68 -22.02
N THR A 153 2.46 -11.53 -20.70
CA THR A 153 3.62 -11.80 -19.82
C THR A 153 4.13 -13.21 -19.97
N SER A 154 5.44 -13.34 -20.23
CA SER A 154 6.08 -14.64 -20.40
C SER A 154 6.05 -15.47 -19.11
N PRO A 155 5.77 -16.78 -19.19
CA PRO A 155 5.90 -17.69 -18.04
C PRO A 155 7.29 -17.65 -17.39
N ASP A 156 8.34 -17.43 -18.15
CA ASP A 156 9.72 -17.35 -17.63
C ASP A 156 9.90 -16.12 -16.72
N VAL A 157 9.27 -15.00 -17.05
CA VAL A 157 9.25 -13.79 -16.22
C VAL A 157 8.55 -14.07 -14.91
N MET A 158 7.38 -14.69 -14.95
CA MET A 158 6.60 -15.05 -13.76
C MET A 158 7.37 -16.02 -12.86
N ASN A 159 7.99 -17.03 -13.43
CA ASN A 159 8.82 -18.00 -12.70
C ASN A 159 10.05 -17.33 -12.07
N ALA A 160 10.73 -16.47 -12.82
CA ALA A 160 11.93 -15.76 -12.34
C ALA A 160 11.59 -14.82 -11.18
N LEU A 161 10.51 -14.02 -11.29
CA LEU A 161 10.04 -13.13 -10.22
C LEU A 161 9.58 -13.93 -9.00
N SER A 162 8.76 -14.97 -9.20
CA SER A 162 8.25 -15.80 -8.11
C SER A 162 9.38 -16.45 -7.33
N ALA A 163 10.36 -17.05 -8.03
CA ALA A 163 11.52 -17.67 -7.40
C ALA A 163 12.37 -16.64 -6.66
N PHE A 164 12.71 -15.51 -7.30
CA PHE A 164 13.54 -14.48 -6.68
C PHE A 164 12.88 -13.88 -5.44
N ILE A 165 11.64 -13.45 -5.58
CA ILE A 165 10.89 -12.77 -4.51
C ILE A 165 10.60 -13.74 -3.35
N GLY A 166 10.22 -14.99 -3.67
CA GLY A 166 9.95 -16.01 -2.66
C GLY A 166 11.20 -16.45 -1.90
N THR A 167 12.28 -16.77 -2.62
CA THR A 167 13.47 -17.38 -2.00
C THR A 167 14.49 -16.35 -1.49
N GLN A 168 14.68 -15.23 -2.22
CA GLN A 168 15.71 -14.24 -1.87
C GLN A 168 15.15 -13.12 -0.99
N LEU A 169 13.90 -12.68 -1.22
CA LEU A 169 13.28 -11.63 -0.43
C LEU A 169 12.37 -12.16 0.69
N GLY A 170 12.16 -13.49 0.77
CA GLY A 170 11.40 -14.13 1.84
C GLY A 170 9.90 -13.82 1.84
N LYS A 171 9.31 -13.46 0.69
CA LYS A 171 7.89 -13.15 0.56
C LYS A 171 7.05 -14.41 0.28
N GLY A 172 5.82 -14.41 0.79
CA GLY A 172 4.78 -15.34 0.36
C GLY A 172 4.16 -14.84 -0.94
N VAL A 173 4.57 -15.43 -2.06
CA VAL A 173 4.10 -15.01 -3.39
C VAL A 173 2.76 -15.66 -3.70
N VAL A 174 1.77 -14.82 -3.99
CA VAL A 174 0.43 -15.25 -4.44
C VAL A 174 0.24 -14.81 -5.87
N HIS A 175 -0.09 -15.76 -6.75
CA HIS A 175 -0.40 -15.46 -8.15
C HIS A 175 -1.85 -14.97 -8.25
N ALA A 176 -2.03 -13.77 -8.78
CA ALA A 176 -3.33 -13.15 -8.96
C ALA A 176 -3.59 -12.82 -10.44
N LYS A 177 -4.82 -12.42 -10.75
CA LYS A 177 -5.22 -11.96 -12.08
C LYS A 177 -5.19 -10.44 -12.13
N ASP A 178 -5.04 -9.88 -13.33
CA ASP A 178 -5.12 -8.42 -13.59
C ASP A 178 -6.58 -7.94 -13.48
N THR A 179 -7.06 -7.87 -12.25
CA THR A 179 -8.41 -7.43 -11.89
C THR A 179 -8.34 -6.31 -10.86
N VAL A 180 -9.43 -5.57 -10.70
CA VAL A 180 -9.51 -4.42 -9.79
C VAL A 180 -9.09 -4.79 -8.37
N ASN A 181 -8.10 -4.07 -7.83
CA ASN A 181 -7.57 -4.24 -6.48
C ASN A 181 -6.98 -5.65 -6.20
N PHE A 182 -6.76 -6.48 -7.21
CA PHE A 182 -6.22 -7.85 -7.12
C PHE A 182 -6.97 -8.72 -6.10
N ILE A 183 -6.28 -9.35 -5.14
CA ILE A 183 -6.89 -10.21 -4.11
C ILE A 183 -6.89 -9.50 -2.76
N GLY A 184 -5.71 -9.09 -2.26
CA GLY A 184 -5.55 -8.58 -0.90
C GLY A 184 -6.29 -7.28 -0.66
N ASN A 185 -6.11 -6.31 -1.56
CA ASN A 185 -6.83 -5.04 -1.47
C ASN A 185 -8.34 -5.25 -1.71
N ARG A 186 -8.72 -6.16 -2.61
CA ARG A 186 -10.14 -6.46 -2.86
C ARG A 186 -10.85 -7.00 -1.62
N ILE A 187 -10.21 -7.95 -0.91
CA ILE A 187 -10.75 -8.51 0.33
C ILE A 187 -10.72 -7.46 1.45
N GLY A 188 -9.58 -6.76 1.62
CA GLY A 188 -9.41 -5.76 2.67
C GLY A 188 -10.37 -4.59 2.53
N CYS A 189 -10.55 -4.06 1.32
CA CYS A 189 -11.51 -2.98 1.06
C CYS A 189 -12.94 -3.45 1.30
N PHE A 190 -13.31 -4.64 0.83
CA PHE A 190 -14.64 -5.21 1.08
C PHE A 190 -14.90 -5.35 2.58
N TRP A 191 -13.95 -5.92 3.33
CA TRP A 191 -14.07 -6.06 4.78
C TRP A 191 -14.23 -4.72 5.49
N MET A 192 -13.39 -3.72 5.17
CA MET A 192 -13.46 -2.42 5.81
C MET A 192 -14.75 -1.66 5.48
N MET A 193 -15.15 -1.63 4.20
CA MET A 193 -16.35 -0.92 3.77
C MET A 193 -17.62 -1.57 4.34
N THR A 194 -17.75 -2.89 4.23
CA THR A 194 -18.85 -3.65 4.84
C THR A 194 -18.85 -3.51 6.35
N GLY A 195 -17.66 -3.58 6.96
CA GLY A 195 -17.47 -3.39 8.40
C GLY A 195 -17.98 -2.04 8.89
N LEU A 196 -17.72 -0.94 8.16
CA LEU A 196 -18.23 0.39 8.53
C LEU A 196 -19.76 0.47 8.51
N HIS A 197 -20.42 -0.19 7.55
CA HIS A 197 -21.88 -0.20 7.48
C HIS A 197 -22.50 -0.97 8.65
N TYR A 198 -22.05 -2.19 8.90
CA TYR A 198 -22.56 -2.98 10.04
C TYR A 198 -22.16 -2.41 11.40
N ALA A 199 -20.96 -1.79 11.47
CA ALA A 199 -20.55 -1.09 12.68
C ALA A 199 -21.42 0.13 12.97
N GLN A 200 -21.89 0.84 11.92
CA GLN A 200 -22.84 1.95 12.10
C GLN A 200 -24.17 1.44 12.66
N GLU A 201 -24.71 0.35 12.13
CA GLU A 201 -25.93 -0.27 12.67
C GLU A 201 -25.74 -0.65 14.15
N ALA A 202 -24.60 -1.24 14.50
CA ALA A 202 -24.30 -1.62 15.89
C ALA A 202 -24.18 -0.37 16.81
N VAL A 203 -23.59 0.72 16.31
CA VAL A 203 -23.53 1.99 17.06
C VAL A 203 -24.93 2.57 17.27
N ASP A 204 -25.78 2.54 16.24
CA ASP A 204 -27.17 2.99 16.33
C ASP A 204 -27.98 2.17 17.36
N ASP A 205 -27.63 0.88 17.55
CA ASP A 205 -28.17 -0.02 18.59
C ASP A 205 -27.50 0.18 19.96
N GLY A 206 -26.59 1.14 20.11
CA GLY A 206 -25.97 1.55 21.38
C GLY A 206 -24.69 0.78 21.75
N ILE A 207 -24.09 0.03 20.81
CA ILE A 207 -22.80 -0.63 21.06
C ILE A 207 -21.66 0.39 20.94
N PRO A 208 -20.81 0.55 21.97
CA PRO A 208 -19.68 1.47 21.92
C PRO A 208 -18.68 1.12 20.80
N MET A 209 -18.18 2.14 20.11
CA MET A 209 -17.23 1.97 19.00
C MET A 209 -15.94 1.25 19.45
N GLU A 210 -15.48 1.49 20.69
CA GLU A 210 -14.31 0.81 21.26
C GLU A 210 -14.54 -0.71 21.42
N GLN A 211 -15.76 -1.11 21.71
CA GLN A 211 -16.14 -2.52 21.78
C GLN A 211 -16.11 -3.16 20.39
N ILE A 212 -16.57 -2.45 19.36
CA ILE A 212 -16.50 -2.89 17.98
C ILE A 212 -15.02 -3.08 17.57
N ASP A 213 -14.16 -2.10 17.86
CA ASP A 213 -12.73 -2.21 17.55
C ASP A 213 -12.06 -3.37 18.31
N ALA A 214 -12.41 -3.57 19.57
CA ALA A 214 -11.88 -4.67 20.36
C ALA A 214 -12.27 -6.05 19.77
N LEU A 215 -13.53 -6.19 19.36
CA LEU A 215 -14.02 -7.41 18.71
C LEU A 215 -13.41 -7.63 17.33
N MET A 216 -13.35 -6.58 16.51
CA MET A 216 -12.84 -6.62 15.13
C MET A 216 -11.30 -6.46 15.07
N SER A 217 -10.59 -7.07 16.01
CA SER A 217 -9.13 -7.01 16.12
C SER A 217 -8.51 -8.40 16.30
N SER A 218 -7.51 -8.51 17.16
CA SER A 218 -6.76 -9.75 17.42
C SER A 218 -7.62 -10.99 17.69
N PRO A 219 -8.76 -10.91 18.40
CA PRO A 219 -9.61 -12.09 18.64
C PRO A 219 -10.13 -12.75 17.35
N MET A 220 -10.34 -11.95 16.30
CA MET A 220 -10.75 -12.43 14.98
C MET A 220 -9.57 -12.67 14.02
N GLY A 221 -8.32 -12.59 14.50
CA GLY A 221 -7.14 -12.68 13.64
C GLY A 221 -6.91 -11.44 12.77
N LEU A 222 -7.53 -10.33 13.09
CA LEU A 222 -7.44 -9.05 12.40
C LEU A 222 -6.35 -8.15 13.02
N PRO A 223 -5.99 -7.03 12.38
CA PRO A 223 -5.03 -6.09 12.95
C PRO A 223 -5.43 -5.61 14.35
N PRO A 224 -4.48 -5.47 15.28
CA PRO A 224 -4.78 -5.09 16.68
C PRO A 224 -5.36 -3.67 16.82
N THR A 225 -5.37 -2.89 15.76
CA THR A 225 -5.99 -1.56 15.69
C THR A 225 -7.51 -1.58 15.70
N GLY A 226 -8.12 -2.73 15.40
CA GLY A 226 -9.55 -2.80 15.10
C GLY A 226 -9.91 -2.17 13.75
N LEU A 227 -11.20 -2.01 13.50
CA LEU A 227 -11.73 -1.45 12.25
C LEU A 227 -11.48 0.07 12.15
N TYR A 228 -11.96 0.82 13.13
CA TYR A 228 -11.87 2.29 13.14
C TYR A 228 -10.41 2.76 13.26
N GLY A 229 -9.64 2.11 14.14
CA GLY A 229 -8.23 2.43 14.30
C GLY A 229 -7.39 2.10 13.06
N LEU A 230 -7.74 1.08 12.28
CA LEU A 230 -7.09 0.77 11.00
C LEU A 230 -7.43 1.81 9.94
N ILE A 231 -8.70 2.21 9.87
CA ILE A 231 -9.14 3.23 8.91
C ILE A 231 -8.49 4.60 9.22
N ASP A 232 -8.31 4.93 10.50
CA ASP A 232 -7.55 6.13 10.90
C ASP A 232 -6.08 6.11 10.45
N LEU A 233 -5.46 4.93 10.33
CA LEU A 233 -4.11 4.78 9.76
C LEU A 233 -4.10 4.98 8.24
N ILE A 234 -5.12 4.49 7.55
CA ILE A 234 -5.27 4.57 6.09
C ILE A 234 -5.71 5.99 5.69
N GLY A 235 -6.74 6.47 6.32
CA GLY A 235 -7.42 7.74 6.06
C GLY A 235 -8.78 7.58 5.39
N LEU A 236 -9.77 8.31 5.89
CA LEU A 236 -11.13 8.32 5.33
C LEU A 236 -11.20 8.83 3.89
N ASP A 237 -10.33 9.76 3.53
CA ASP A 237 -10.19 10.24 2.15
C ASP A 237 -9.72 9.13 1.19
N VAL A 238 -8.84 8.25 1.65
CA VAL A 238 -8.42 7.07 0.88
C VAL A 238 -9.57 6.07 0.77
N MET A 239 -10.32 5.84 1.86
CA MET A 239 -11.48 4.94 1.82
C MET A 239 -12.57 5.42 0.85
N ASP A 240 -12.86 6.73 0.85
CA ASP A 240 -13.81 7.34 -0.10
C ASP A 240 -13.34 7.20 -1.55
N LEU A 241 -12.05 7.45 -1.81
CA LEU A 241 -11.45 7.27 -3.14
C LEU A 241 -11.52 5.81 -3.60
N VAL A 242 -11.24 4.87 -2.70
CA VAL A 242 -11.37 3.43 -2.98
C VAL A 242 -12.82 3.09 -3.32
N GLY A 243 -13.80 3.56 -2.55
CA GLY A 243 -15.22 3.34 -2.84
C GLY A 243 -15.62 3.86 -4.23
N LYS A 244 -15.20 5.08 -4.58
CA LYS A 244 -15.43 5.67 -5.91
C LYS A 244 -14.78 4.86 -7.04
N ASN A 245 -13.56 4.38 -6.82
CA ASN A 245 -12.87 3.53 -7.80
C ASN A 245 -13.58 2.18 -7.98
N LEU A 246 -14.02 1.56 -6.88
CA LEU A 246 -14.78 0.31 -6.93
C LEU A 246 -16.12 0.47 -7.65
N ALA A 247 -16.82 1.60 -7.46
CA ALA A 247 -18.08 1.91 -8.14
C ALA A 247 -17.95 1.88 -9.66
N ILE A 248 -16.81 2.33 -10.18
CA ILE A 248 -16.55 2.41 -11.62
C ILE A 248 -16.10 1.06 -12.20
N ASN A 249 -15.30 0.31 -11.43
CA ASN A 249 -14.51 -0.79 -11.96
C ASN A 249 -15.02 -2.18 -11.56
N LEU A 250 -15.91 -2.30 -10.56
CA LEU A 250 -16.49 -3.59 -10.21
C LEU A 250 -17.53 -4.02 -11.24
N PRO A 251 -17.61 -5.33 -11.53
CA PRO A 251 -18.65 -5.86 -12.42
C PRO A 251 -20.05 -5.66 -11.81
N ALA A 252 -21.05 -5.47 -12.67
CA ALA A 252 -22.44 -5.39 -12.24
C ALA A 252 -22.83 -6.64 -11.44
N GLY A 253 -23.50 -6.43 -10.30
CA GLY A 253 -23.90 -7.49 -9.37
C GLY A 253 -22.84 -7.95 -8.38
N ASP A 254 -21.64 -7.34 -8.37
CA ASP A 254 -20.68 -7.56 -7.29
C ASP A 254 -21.23 -7.02 -5.97
N LYS A 255 -21.20 -7.84 -4.92
CA LYS A 255 -21.70 -7.48 -3.59
C LYS A 255 -20.96 -6.30 -2.95
N GLY A 256 -19.75 -6.00 -3.37
CA GLY A 256 -19.01 -4.83 -2.93
C GLY A 256 -19.67 -3.51 -3.33
N LEU A 257 -20.51 -3.51 -4.37
CA LEU A 257 -21.23 -2.31 -4.82
C LEU A 257 -22.27 -1.82 -3.78
N ASP A 258 -22.77 -2.71 -2.93
CA ASP A 258 -23.71 -2.36 -1.86
C ASP A 258 -23.06 -1.50 -0.75
N PHE A 259 -21.73 -1.46 -0.67
CA PHE A 259 -20.95 -0.84 0.42
C PHE A 259 -19.95 0.22 -0.04
N ILE A 260 -20.02 0.69 -1.27
CA ILE A 260 -19.02 1.63 -1.84
C ILE A 260 -19.05 3.04 -1.27
N ALA A 261 -20.19 3.47 -0.71
CA ALA A 261 -20.33 4.78 -0.08
C ALA A 261 -20.02 4.68 1.41
N LEU A 262 -19.37 5.72 1.97
CA LEU A 262 -19.22 5.82 3.41
C LEU A 262 -20.57 6.06 4.08
N PRO A 263 -20.86 5.46 5.25
CA PRO A 263 -22.06 5.78 6.05
C PRO A 263 -22.16 7.29 6.33
N GLY A 264 -23.42 7.81 6.43
CA GLY A 264 -23.68 9.24 6.52
C GLY A 264 -22.92 9.99 7.61
N PRO A 265 -22.87 9.50 8.88
CA PRO A 265 -22.07 10.13 9.93
C PRO A 265 -20.58 10.20 9.61
N ILE A 266 -20.03 9.14 9.00
CA ILE A 266 -18.62 9.05 8.63
C ILE A 266 -18.32 9.97 7.44
N HIS A 267 -19.23 10.09 6.49
CA HIS A 267 -19.10 11.05 5.38
C HIS A 267 -19.00 12.50 5.89
N LYS A 268 -19.76 12.85 6.93
CA LYS A 268 -19.67 14.19 7.57
C LYS A 268 -18.30 14.43 8.22
N MET A 269 -17.64 13.39 8.76
CA MET A 269 -16.26 13.50 9.27
C MET A 269 -15.31 13.86 8.13
N LEU A 270 -15.44 13.20 6.98
CA LEU A 270 -14.63 13.49 5.78
C LEU A 270 -14.79 14.95 5.34
N GLU A 271 -16.04 15.48 5.27
CA GLU A 271 -16.34 16.86 4.91
C GLU A 271 -15.70 17.89 5.86
N ARG A 272 -15.52 17.53 7.13
CA ARG A 272 -14.86 18.36 8.15
C ARG A 272 -13.33 18.25 8.12
N GLY A 273 -12.75 17.45 7.21
CA GLY A 273 -11.32 17.18 7.17
C GLY A 273 -10.82 16.26 8.29
N GLN A 274 -11.73 15.58 8.99
CA GLN A 274 -11.45 14.65 10.07
C GLN A 274 -11.15 13.27 9.47
N ILE A 275 -9.96 13.15 8.85
CA ILE A 275 -9.61 12.06 7.93
C ILE A 275 -8.66 11.01 8.51
N GLY A 276 -8.35 11.07 9.80
CA GLY A 276 -7.48 10.09 10.46
C GLY A 276 -6.18 10.68 11.00
N ARG A 277 -5.25 9.82 11.37
CA ARG A 277 -4.00 10.21 12.05
C ARG A 277 -3.16 11.25 11.30
N LYS A 278 -3.16 11.23 9.97
CA LYS A 278 -2.43 12.20 9.15
C LYS A 278 -2.94 13.65 9.28
N ALA A 279 -4.21 13.82 9.64
CA ALA A 279 -4.83 15.11 9.92
C ALA A 279 -4.87 15.42 11.43
N GLY A 280 -4.33 14.55 12.27
CA GLY A 280 -4.36 14.68 13.73
C GLY A 280 -5.66 14.22 14.39
N ALA A 281 -6.70 13.94 13.61
CA ALA A 281 -7.99 13.45 14.07
C ALA A 281 -8.70 12.61 12.99
N GLY A 282 -9.32 11.54 13.40
CA GLY A 282 -10.19 10.66 12.63
C GLY A 282 -11.31 10.16 13.52
N PHE A 283 -11.49 8.86 13.65
CA PHE A 283 -12.33 8.29 14.71
C PHE A 283 -11.70 8.50 16.08
N TYR A 284 -10.38 8.48 16.14
CA TYR A 284 -9.60 8.77 17.34
C TYR A 284 -8.76 10.03 17.18
N ARG A 285 -8.52 10.72 18.30
CA ARG A 285 -7.51 11.78 18.40
C ARG A 285 -6.74 11.69 19.71
N MET A 286 -5.55 12.26 19.72
CA MET A 286 -4.72 12.41 20.92
C MET A 286 -4.79 13.85 21.40
N GLN A 287 -5.49 14.11 22.51
CA GLN A 287 -5.51 15.40 23.15
C GLN A 287 -4.31 15.51 24.12
N LYS A 288 -3.57 16.62 24.01
CA LYS A 288 -2.55 16.98 25.00
C LYS A 288 -3.21 17.79 26.10
N LEU A 289 -3.08 17.35 27.34
CA LEU A 289 -3.61 18.04 28.51
C LEU A 289 -2.61 19.07 29.05
N ASP A 290 -3.08 19.99 29.91
CA ASP A 290 -2.28 21.10 30.46
C ASP A 290 -1.11 20.62 31.33
N ASP A 291 -1.24 19.43 31.94
CA ASP A 291 -0.20 18.77 32.73
C ASP A 291 0.86 18.04 31.85
N GLY A 292 0.74 18.14 30.52
CA GLY A 292 1.62 17.49 29.56
C GLY A 292 1.29 16.03 29.27
N SER A 293 0.34 15.42 29.97
CA SER A 293 -0.17 14.09 29.67
C SER A 293 -0.98 14.07 28.38
N ARG A 294 -1.24 12.85 27.85
CA ARG A 294 -2.03 12.66 26.64
C ARG A 294 -3.25 11.80 26.95
N LYS A 295 -4.40 12.23 26.46
CA LYS A 295 -5.67 11.50 26.53
C LYS A 295 -6.09 11.09 25.13
N THR A 296 -6.50 9.84 24.97
CA THR A 296 -7.15 9.38 23.75
C THR A 296 -8.63 9.72 23.83
N GLU A 297 -9.15 10.36 22.82
CA GLU A 297 -10.57 10.61 22.65
C GLU A 297 -11.07 9.90 21.40
N ILE A 298 -12.35 9.51 21.43
CA ILE A 298 -13.08 8.94 20.30
C ILE A 298 -14.19 9.90 19.87
N PHE A 299 -14.40 10.00 18.58
CA PHE A 299 -15.49 10.77 18.02
C PHE A 299 -16.76 9.93 18.05
N ASP A 300 -17.73 10.33 18.90
CA ASP A 300 -19.00 9.64 19.00
C ASP A 300 -19.85 9.92 17.75
N LEU A 301 -20.19 8.87 17.01
CA LEU A 301 -20.93 8.99 15.75
C LEU A 301 -22.41 9.34 15.97
N LEU A 302 -22.97 9.08 17.16
CA LEU A 302 -24.36 9.44 17.51
C LEU A 302 -24.46 10.89 17.89
N ASP A 303 -23.60 11.33 18.82
CA ASP A 303 -23.63 12.69 19.37
C ASP A 303 -22.93 13.70 18.45
N GLY A 304 -22.02 13.23 17.59
CA GLY A 304 -21.25 14.08 16.69
C GLY A 304 -20.19 14.92 17.40
N ASP A 305 -19.72 14.50 18.56
CA ASP A 305 -18.73 15.18 19.40
C ASP A 305 -17.69 14.22 19.97
N TRP A 306 -16.65 14.78 20.60
CA TRP A 306 -15.55 14.01 21.17
C TRP A 306 -15.85 13.63 22.62
N ARG A 307 -15.60 12.36 22.95
CA ARG A 307 -15.62 11.86 24.34
C ARG A 307 -14.34 11.12 24.67
N ALA A 308 -14.09 10.92 25.97
CA ALA A 308 -13.00 10.08 26.41
C ALA A 308 -13.15 8.67 25.82
N SER A 309 -12.06 8.13 25.24
CA SER A 309 -12.04 6.74 24.83
C SER A 309 -11.90 5.83 26.04
N GLU A 310 -12.77 4.83 26.13
CA GLU A 310 -12.74 3.81 27.15
C GLU A 310 -12.00 2.57 26.64
N LYS A 311 -11.18 1.95 27.53
CA LYS A 311 -10.56 0.66 27.19
C LYS A 311 -11.59 -0.44 27.37
N PHE A 312 -11.92 -1.09 26.29
CA PHE A 312 -12.72 -2.31 26.32
C PHE A 312 -11.79 -3.54 26.31
N GLN A 313 -11.95 -4.42 27.27
CA GLN A 313 -11.26 -5.70 27.33
C GLN A 313 -12.30 -6.80 27.17
N LEU A 314 -12.06 -7.70 26.22
CA LEU A 314 -12.85 -8.92 26.11
C LEU A 314 -12.46 -9.84 27.27
N ASP A 315 -13.43 -10.29 28.05
CA ASP A 315 -13.20 -11.33 29.03
C ASP A 315 -12.78 -12.62 28.32
N ASP A 316 -11.72 -13.28 28.81
CA ASP A 316 -11.23 -14.55 28.25
C ASP A 316 -12.31 -15.66 28.20
N ALA A 317 -13.43 -15.47 28.89
CA ALA A 317 -14.57 -16.38 28.89
C ALA A 317 -15.45 -16.29 27.60
N HIS A 318 -15.21 -15.31 26.75
CA HIS A 318 -15.94 -15.09 25.50
C HIS A 318 -15.05 -15.14 24.24
N ALA A 319 -13.78 -15.55 24.38
CA ALA A 319 -12.83 -15.72 23.30
C ALA A 319 -12.89 -17.14 22.70
#